data_5757ffc1eef313333fd1ddda2c8a7538
#
_entry.id   5757ffc1eef313333fd1ddda2c8a7538
#
_cell.length_a   1.000
_cell.length_b   1.000
_cell.length_c   1.000
_cell.angle_alpha   90.00
_cell.angle_beta   90.00
_cell.angle_gamma   90.00
#
_symmetry.space_group_name_H-M   'P 1'
#
loop_
_entity.id
_entity.type
_entity.pdbx_description
1 polymer ?
#
loop_
_entity_poly.entity_id
_entity_poly.type
_entity_poly.pdbx_seq_one_letter_code
_entity_poly.pdbx_strand_id
1 'polypeptide(L)'
;MVNFFKRMRKLNTILEVRTGVGAALFPNAATATKEFPTVTRLHLTYARKIYNGHQGARHFWRRALPRLKYHNPSVAMTVKPTDEQDGPAVLTVYYSERLSSTAPGIAGSKPVVDKYAPAPEANEKSAVIDLKNLNFEEIWRRVQASTGAKDFVPTADDEANAKNLADITARAPGDRQRIKSIRQAKKDQERMLAEARGEVEKQ
;
A
#
# COMPACT_ATOMS: atom_id res chain seq x y z
N MET A 1 12.36 17.45 -18.10
CA MET A 1 10.99 17.08 -17.63
C MET A 1 10.69 15.64 -18.01
N VAL A 2 10.14 14.85 -17.10
CA VAL A 2 9.70 13.48 -17.41
C VAL A 2 8.32 13.56 -18.08
N ASN A 3 8.22 12.99 -19.28
CA ASN A 3 6.97 12.97 -20.04
C ASN A 3 5.83 12.28 -19.24
N PHE A 4 4.67 12.92 -19.16
CA PHE A 4 3.47 12.43 -18.49
C PHE A 4 3.09 11.01 -18.94
N PHE A 5 3.10 10.72 -20.24
CA PHE A 5 2.78 9.40 -20.78
C PHE A 5 3.75 8.30 -20.34
N LYS A 6 5.03 8.60 -20.17
CA LYS A 6 6.01 7.65 -19.62
C LYS A 6 5.69 7.32 -18.16
N ARG A 7 5.24 8.32 -17.39
CA ARG A 7 4.81 8.12 -15.99
C ARG A 7 3.56 7.26 -15.91
N MET A 8 2.57 7.50 -16.77
CA MET A 8 1.35 6.70 -16.82
C MET A 8 1.62 5.25 -17.20
N ARG A 9 2.44 4.98 -18.21
CA ARG A 9 2.83 3.61 -18.57
C ARG A 9 3.48 2.88 -17.40
N LYS A 10 4.41 3.55 -16.71
CA LYS A 10 5.06 2.98 -15.52
C LYS A 10 4.08 2.71 -14.39
N LEU A 11 3.07 3.56 -14.21
CA LEU A 11 2.02 3.34 -13.23
C LEU A 11 1.17 2.13 -13.60
N ASN A 12 0.73 2.03 -14.85
CA ASN A 12 -0.08 0.90 -15.32
C ASN A 12 0.63 -0.44 -15.12
N THR A 13 1.92 -0.55 -15.45
CA THR A 13 2.67 -1.80 -15.22
C THR A 13 2.71 -2.22 -13.74
N ILE A 14 2.71 -1.25 -12.80
CA ILE A 14 2.65 -1.55 -11.38
C ILE A 14 1.24 -1.97 -10.95
N LEU A 15 0.21 -1.36 -11.51
CA LEU A 15 -1.19 -1.64 -11.18
C LEU A 15 -1.66 -2.99 -11.75
N GLU A 16 -1.19 -3.35 -12.94
CA GLU A 16 -1.53 -4.60 -13.63
C GLU A 16 -0.95 -5.86 -12.97
N VAL A 17 0.12 -5.72 -12.16
CA VAL A 17 0.72 -6.84 -11.43
C VAL A 17 -0.32 -7.50 -10.52
N ARG A 18 -0.60 -8.78 -10.73
CA ARG A 18 -1.62 -9.55 -10.01
C ARG A 18 -1.14 -10.18 -8.72
N THR A 19 0.15 -10.18 -8.46
CA THR A 19 0.75 -10.76 -7.25
C THR A 19 1.01 -9.72 -6.18
N GLY A 20 0.92 -10.11 -4.91
CA GLY A 20 1.26 -9.30 -3.75
C GLY A 20 0.11 -8.41 -3.24
N VAL A 21 0.39 -7.67 -2.17
CA VAL A 21 -0.59 -6.90 -1.41
C VAL A 21 -1.36 -5.89 -2.26
N GLY A 22 -2.68 -5.92 -2.15
CA GLY A 22 -3.59 -5.02 -2.87
C GLY A 22 -4.04 -5.54 -4.24
N ALA A 23 -3.50 -6.65 -4.74
CA ALA A 23 -3.99 -7.32 -5.93
C ALA A 23 -5.07 -8.34 -5.56
N ALA A 24 -6.26 -7.88 -5.25
CA ALA A 24 -7.37 -8.72 -4.82
C ALA A 24 -8.71 -8.18 -5.31
N LEU A 25 -9.69 -9.07 -5.39
CA LEU A 25 -11.07 -8.75 -5.73
C LEU A 25 -11.93 -8.78 -4.46
N PHE A 26 -12.72 -7.74 -4.27
CA PHE A 26 -13.78 -7.74 -3.27
C PHE A 26 -14.96 -8.58 -3.73
N PRO A 27 -15.75 -9.13 -2.79
CA PRO A 27 -17.00 -9.79 -3.12
C PRO A 27 -17.92 -8.82 -3.87
N ASN A 28 -18.35 -9.21 -5.06
CA ASN A 28 -19.36 -8.50 -5.85
C ASN A 28 -20.74 -9.13 -5.61
N ALA A 29 -21.78 -8.59 -6.24
CA ALA A 29 -23.15 -9.09 -6.09
C ALA A 29 -23.34 -10.59 -6.41
N ALA A 30 -22.47 -11.16 -7.26
CA ALA A 30 -22.51 -12.58 -7.63
C ALA A 30 -21.74 -13.50 -6.69
N THR A 31 -20.67 -12.97 -6.03
CA THR A 31 -19.77 -13.74 -5.17
C THR A 31 -19.93 -13.45 -3.68
N ALA A 32 -20.77 -12.48 -3.34
CA ALA A 32 -21.06 -12.11 -1.96
C ALA A 32 -21.76 -13.23 -1.20
N THR A 33 -21.38 -13.42 0.05
CA THR A 33 -21.96 -14.38 0.98
C THR A 33 -22.54 -13.63 2.19
N LYS A 34 -23.27 -14.36 3.06
CA LYS A 34 -23.77 -13.79 4.31
C LYS A 34 -22.65 -13.33 5.25
N GLU A 35 -21.49 -14.00 5.21
CA GLU A 35 -20.31 -13.64 6.00
C GLU A 35 -19.57 -12.44 5.39
N PHE A 36 -19.50 -12.41 4.05
CA PHE A 36 -18.78 -11.37 3.32
C PHE A 36 -19.71 -10.70 2.31
N PRO A 37 -20.49 -9.70 2.75
CA PRO A 37 -21.38 -8.94 1.88
C PRO A 37 -20.58 -8.05 0.92
N THR A 38 -21.25 -7.56 -0.12
CA THR A 38 -20.62 -6.68 -1.12
C THR A 38 -20.10 -5.41 -0.48
N VAL A 39 -18.84 -5.10 -0.73
CA VAL A 39 -18.20 -3.85 -0.32
C VAL A 39 -18.61 -2.73 -1.28
N THR A 40 -19.17 -1.65 -0.77
CA THR A 40 -19.62 -0.49 -1.56
C THR A 40 -18.61 0.64 -1.55
N ARG A 41 -18.07 0.96 -0.38
CA ARG A 41 -17.13 2.07 -0.18
C ARG A 41 -16.05 1.72 0.85
N LEU A 42 -14.89 2.37 0.69
CA LEU A 42 -13.81 2.37 1.68
C LEU A 42 -13.46 3.81 2.04
N HIS A 43 -13.26 4.09 3.32
CA HIS A 43 -12.76 5.37 3.78
C HIS A 43 -11.56 5.18 4.70
N LEU A 44 -10.43 5.81 4.37
CA LEU A 44 -9.19 5.72 5.13
C LEU A 44 -8.89 7.06 5.80
N THR A 45 -8.80 7.06 7.12
CA THR A 45 -8.39 8.22 7.93
C THR A 45 -7.04 7.94 8.59
N TYR A 46 -6.07 8.82 8.44
CA TYR A 46 -4.76 8.72 9.09
C TYR A 46 -4.08 10.09 9.19
N ALA A 47 -3.12 10.25 10.11
CA ALA A 47 -2.39 11.51 10.25
C ALA A 47 -1.33 11.69 9.13
N ARG A 48 -1.14 12.93 8.67
CA ARG A 48 -0.15 13.29 7.63
C ARG A 48 1.28 12.95 8.03
N LYS A 49 1.63 13.19 9.31
CA LYS A 49 2.92 12.77 9.86
C LYS A 49 2.87 11.30 10.23
N ILE A 50 3.95 10.58 10.00
CA ILE A 50 4.03 9.11 10.17
C ILE A 50 4.28 8.65 11.60
N TYR A 51 4.44 9.58 12.54
CA TYR A 51 4.69 9.27 13.94
C TYR A 51 3.45 8.68 14.62
N ASN A 52 3.60 8.18 15.82
CA ASN A 52 2.50 7.64 16.65
C ASN A 52 1.66 6.54 15.99
N GLY A 53 2.31 5.66 15.20
CA GLY A 53 1.66 4.47 14.65
C GLY A 53 0.89 4.65 13.35
N HIS A 54 1.00 5.80 12.66
CA HIS A 54 0.33 6.06 11.37
C HIS A 54 1.11 5.55 10.15
N GLN A 55 2.32 5.02 10.33
CA GLN A 55 3.20 4.57 9.26
C GLN A 55 2.55 3.48 8.39
N GLY A 56 1.95 2.47 9.01
CA GLY A 56 1.31 1.36 8.31
C GLY A 56 0.15 1.82 7.42
N ALA A 57 -0.75 2.67 7.96
CA ALA A 57 -1.87 3.24 7.22
C ALA A 57 -1.40 4.06 5.99
N ARG A 58 -0.32 4.84 6.14
CA ARG A 58 0.27 5.58 5.03
C ARG A 58 0.88 4.67 3.96
N HIS A 59 1.53 3.56 4.36
CA HIS A 59 2.04 2.57 3.42
C HIS A 59 0.90 1.85 2.71
N PHE A 60 -0.17 1.52 3.42
CA PHE A 60 -1.37 0.92 2.85
C PHE A 60 -1.99 1.83 1.79
N TRP A 61 -2.18 3.12 2.08
CA TRP A 61 -2.66 4.08 1.10
C TRP A 61 -1.81 4.12 -0.17
N ARG A 62 -0.48 4.17 -0.02
CA ARG A 62 0.43 4.35 -1.17
C ARG A 62 0.63 3.11 -2.01
N ARG A 63 0.59 1.93 -1.40
CA ARG A 63 0.97 0.67 -2.04
C ARG A 63 -0.22 -0.22 -2.36
N ALA A 64 -1.16 -0.38 -1.45
CA ALA A 64 -2.28 -1.29 -1.61
C ALA A 64 -3.50 -0.63 -2.23
N LEU A 65 -3.91 0.54 -1.72
CA LEU A 65 -5.17 1.17 -2.12
C LEU A 65 -5.28 1.49 -3.61
N PRO A 66 -4.24 2.00 -4.31
CA PRO A 66 -4.31 2.24 -5.75
C PRO A 66 -4.50 0.95 -6.56
N ARG A 67 -3.85 -0.15 -6.14
CA ARG A 67 -3.99 -1.46 -6.79
C ARG A 67 -5.39 -2.03 -6.55
N LEU A 68 -5.87 -1.97 -5.31
CA LEU A 68 -7.25 -2.35 -4.97
C LEU A 68 -8.28 -1.59 -5.80
N LYS A 69 -8.10 -0.27 -5.95
CA LYS A 69 -8.99 0.55 -6.78
C LYS A 69 -8.95 0.17 -8.25
N TYR A 70 -7.77 -0.16 -8.76
CA TYR A 70 -7.61 -0.61 -10.15
C TYR A 70 -8.37 -1.91 -10.43
N HIS A 71 -8.29 -2.86 -9.51
CA HIS A 71 -8.97 -4.16 -9.64
C HIS A 71 -10.45 -4.12 -9.23
N ASN A 72 -10.88 -3.11 -8.46
CA ASN A 72 -12.26 -2.95 -7.97
C ASN A 72 -12.80 -1.55 -8.33
N PRO A 73 -13.00 -1.24 -9.60
CA PRO A 73 -13.40 0.11 -10.03
C PRO A 73 -14.79 0.54 -9.51
N SER A 74 -15.68 -0.41 -9.20
CA SER A 74 -17.01 -0.14 -8.65
C SER A 74 -16.98 0.36 -7.20
N VAL A 75 -15.95 0.01 -6.42
CA VAL A 75 -15.85 0.39 -5.01
C VAL A 75 -15.31 1.82 -4.90
N ALA A 76 -16.06 2.72 -4.29
CA ALA A 76 -15.60 4.08 -4.03
C ALA A 76 -14.55 4.07 -2.91
N MET A 77 -13.38 4.68 -3.15
CA MET A 77 -12.30 4.74 -2.16
C MET A 77 -11.93 6.19 -1.90
N THR A 78 -12.04 6.60 -0.65
CA THR A 78 -11.74 7.96 -0.19
C THR A 78 -10.67 7.93 0.88
N VAL A 79 -9.87 8.99 0.93
CA VAL A 79 -8.76 9.11 1.90
C VAL A 79 -8.78 10.48 2.53
N LYS A 80 -8.79 10.54 3.84
CA LYS A 80 -8.74 11.78 4.63
C LYS A 80 -7.46 11.83 5.47
N PRO A 81 -6.43 12.54 5.01
CA PRO A 81 -5.28 12.83 5.86
C PRO A 81 -5.65 13.91 6.88
N THR A 82 -5.42 13.65 8.17
CA THR A 82 -5.67 14.57 9.29
C THR A 82 -4.36 15.19 9.78
N ASP A 83 -4.46 16.31 10.46
CA ASP A 83 -3.33 16.94 11.13
C ASP A 83 -3.22 16.47 12.61
N GLU A 84 -4.25 15.79 13.12
CA GLU A 84 -4.30 15.21 14.47
C GLU A 84 -3.36 14.00 14.56
N GLN A 85 -2.21 14.17 15.19
CA GLN A 85 -1.20 13.13 15.32
C GLN A 85 -1.59 12.04 16.31
N ASP A 86 -2.30 12.39 17.37
CA ASP A 86 -2.76 11.44 18.41
C ASP A 86 -4.08 10.78 18.06
N GLY A 87 -4.73 11.24 16.98
CA GLY A 87 -5.97 10.68 16.46
C GLY A 87 -5.84 9.21 16.04
N PRO A 88 -6.96 8.56 15.72
CA PRO A 88 -6.97 7.19 15.25
C PRO A 88 -6.46 7.09 13.79
N ALA A 89 -5.83 5.96 13.46
CA ALA A 89 -5.59 5.54 12.10
C ALA A 89 -6.60 4.43 11.80
N VAL A 90 -7.59 4.69 10.94
CA VAL A 90 -8.73 3.78 10.77
C VAL A 90 -9.10 3.62 9.30
N LEU A 91 -9.57 2.43 8.98
CA LEU A 91 -10.21 2.11 7.70
C LEU A 91 -11.68 1.77 7.97
N THR A 92 -12.57 2.58 7.46
CA THR A 92 -14.02 2.33 7.50
C THR A 92 -14.44 1.65 6.21
N VAL A 93 -15.01 0.46 6.35
CA VAL A 93 -15.53 -0.37 5.25
C VAL A 93 -17.04 -0.31 5.27
N TYR A 94 -17.65 -0.02 4.13
CA TYR A 94 -19.10 0.01 3.97
C TYR A 94 -19.56 -1.21 3.17
N TYR A 95 -20.59 -1.84 3.67
CA TYR A 95 -21.18 -3.05 3.11
C TYR A 95 -22.64 -2.82 2.72
N SER A 96 -23.04 -3.43 1.64
CA SER A 96 -24.46 -3.45 1.27
C SER A 96 -25.26 -4.31 2.23
N GLU A 97 -26.36 -3.78 2.77
CA GLU A 97 -27.24 -4.48 3.73
C GLU A 97 -28.02 -5.65 3.12
N ARG A 98 -28.05 -5.79 1.81
CA ARG A 98 -28.89 -6.77 1.09
C ARG A 98 -28.68 -8.24 1.50
N LEU A 99 -27.51 -8.60 2.03
CA LEU A 99 -27.15 -10.00 2.31
C LEU A 99 -26.83 -10.31 3.76
N SER A 100 -26.53 -9.32 4.60
CA SER A 100 -26.14 -9.56 5.99
C SER A 100 -26.77 -8.56 6.95
N SER A 101 -27.40 -9.10 7.99
CA SER A 101 -27.91 -8.28 9.09
C SER A 101 -26.77 -7.77 10.00
N THR A 102 -25.57 -8.34 9.91
CA THR A 102 -24.44 -8.03 10.79
C THR A 102 -23.20 -7.76 9.94
N ALA A 103 -22.56 -6.62 10.16
CA ALA A 103 -21.24 -6.37 9.59
C ALA A 103 -20.23 -7.37 10.15
N PRO A 104 -19.29 -7.89 9.33
CA PRO A 104 -18.26 -8.81 9.83
C PRO A 104 -17.50 -8.16 10.99
N GLY A 105 -17.71 -8.68 12.19
CA GLY A 105 -17.02 -8.21 13.39
C GLY A 105 -15.56 -8.63 13.36
N ILE A 106 -14.65 -7.68 13.59
CA ILE A 106 -13.24 -8.00 13.77
C ILE A 106 -13.07 -8.37 15.24
N ALA A 107 -12.88 -9.66 15.48
CA ALA A 107 -12.65 -10.16 16.83
C ALA A 107 -11.45 -9.48 17.47
N GLY A 108 -11.60 -8.89 18.65
CA GLY A 108 -10.52 -8.32 19.46
C GLY A 108 -10.16 -6.84 19.21
N SER A 109 -10.85 -6.12 18.32
CA SER A 109 -10.63 -4.68 18.18
C SER A 109 -11.51 -3.88 19.13
N LYS A 110 -10.93 -2.88 19.81
CA LYS A 110 -11.70 -1.87 20.55
C LYS A 110 -12.58 -1.11 19.57
N PRO A 111 -13.82 -0.72 19.95
CA PRO A 111 -14.67 0.09 19.09
C PRO A 111 -14.02 1.47 18.89
N VAL A 112 -13.42 1.68 17.75
CA VAL A 112 -12.86 2.97 17.36
C VAL A 112 -13.88 3.64 16.43
N VAL A 113 -14.20 4.89 16.71
CA VAL A 113 -15.11 5.68 15.89
C VAL A 113 -14.28 6.58 14.98
N ASP A 114 -14.57 6.54 13.68
CA ASP A 114 -13.99 7.46 12.71
C ASP A 114 -14.85 8.72 12.59
N LYS A 115 -14.37 9.85 13.14
CA LYS A 115 -15.07 11.15 13.09
C LYS A 115 -15.19 11.70 11.66
N TYR A 116 -14.31 11.28 10.76
CA TYR A 116 -14.16 11.84 9.43
C TYR A 116 -14.77 10.96 8.35
N ALA A 117 -15.21 9.77 8.72
CA ALA A 117 -15.89 8.87 7.81
C ALA A 117 -17.27 9.44 7.43
N PRO A 118 -17.65 9.39 6.14
CA PRO A 118 -19.00 9.71 5.73
C PRO A 118 -20.02 8.81 6.44
N ALA A 119 -21.17 9.35 6.76
CA ALA A 119 -22.26 8.54 7.32
C ALA A 119 -22.64 7.41 6.33
N PRO A 120 -23.00 6.21 6.83
CA PRO A 120 -23.52 5.14 5.98
C PRO A 120 -24.84 5.57 5.35
N GLU A 121 -25.08 5.15 4.11
CA GLU A 121 -26.35 5.36 3.42
C GLU A 121 -27.43 4.42 3.96
N ALA A 122 -28.70 4.66 3.63
CA ALA A 122 -29.85 3.93 4.16
C ALA A 122 -29.77 2.39 4.01
N ASN A 123 -29.02 1.90 3.02
CA ASN A 123 -28.84 0.47 2.73
C ASN A 123 -27.40 -0.01 2.97
N GLU A 124 -26.62 0.71 3.76
CA GLU A 124 -25.23 0.39 4.05
C GLU A 124 -24.99 0.19 5.55
N LYS A 125 -24.13 -0.74 5.87
CA LYS A 125 -23.55 -0.93 7.20
C LYS A 125 -22.07 -0.64 7.15
N SER A 126 -21.54 -0.03 8.18
CA SER A 126 -20.11 0.27 8.28
C SER A 126 -19.44 -0.56 9.36
N ALA A 127 -18.22 -1.00 9.07
CA ALA A 127 -17.31 -1.58 10.05
C ALA A 127 -16.01 -0.78 10.05
N VAL A 128 -15.47 -0.52 11.23
CA VAL A 128 -14.25 0.28 11.41
C VAL A 128 -13.11 -0.64 11.84
N ILE A 129 -12.01 -0.60 11.10
CA ILE A 129 -10.79 -1.36 11.35
C ILE A 129 -9.75 -0.41 11.91
N ASP A 130 -9.24 -0.67 13.12
CA ASP A 130 -8.12 0.06 13.68
C ASP A 130 -6.81 -0.37 12.99
N LEU A 131 -6.08 0.62 12.48
CA LEU A 131 -4.81 0.45 11.78
C LEU A 131 -3.62 0.98 12.58
N LYS A 132 -3.87 1.58 13.76
CA LYS A 132 -2.83 2.23 14.54
C LYS A 132 -1.80 1.21 15.02
N ASN A 133 -0.52 1.54 14.88
CA ASN A 133 0.63 0.67 15.25
C ASN A 133 0.73 -0.66 14.49
N LEU A 134 -0.02 -0.84 13.41
CA LEU A 134 0.04 -2.04 12.59
C LEU A 134 1.05 -1.90 11.45
N ASN A 135 1.65 -3.03 11.08
CA ASN A 135 2.44 -3.11 9.87
C ASN A 135 1.51 -3.21 8.64
N PHE A 136 2.01 -2.79 7.50
CA PHE A 136 1.32 -2.82 6.21
C PHE A 136 0.72 -4.20 5.84
N GLU A 137 1.48 -5.29 6.08
CA GLU A 137 1.01 -6.65 5.80
C GLU A 137 -0.08 -7.11 6.77
N GLU A 138 -0.01 -6.68 8.01
CA GLU A 138 -1.02 -6.99 9.02
C GLU A 138 -2.32 -6.24 8.75
N ILE A 139 -2.23 -4.99 8.31
CA ILE A 139 -3.37 -4.22 7.82
C ILE A 139 -4.05 -4.98 6.68
N TRP A 140 -3.28 -5.47 5.72
CA TRP A 140 -3.81 -6.22 4.59
C TRP A 140 -4.55 -7.49 5.04
N ARG A 141 -3.96 -8.27 5.94
CA ARG A 141 -4.63 -9.46 6.50
C ARG A 141 -5.94 -9.13 7.20
N ARG A 142 -5.99 -8.03 7.97
CA ARG A 142 -7.25 -7.58 8.61
C ARG A 142 -8.29 -7.15 7.59
N VAL A 143 -7.89 -6.46 6.55
CA VAL A 143 -8.79 -6.07 5.44
C VAL A 143 -9.34 -7.32 4.74
N GLN A 144 -8.50 -8.30 4.43
CA GLN A 144 -8.94 -9.56 3.82
C GLN A 144 -9.91 -10.32 4.74
N ALA A 145 -9.59 -10.42 6.03
CA ALA A 145 -10.44 -11.11 7.01
C ALA A 145 -11.81 -10.44 7.17
N SER A 146 -11.88 -9.11 7.10
CA SER A 146 -13.14 -8.37 7.25
C SER A 146 -13.97 -8.30 5.97
N THR A 147 -13.32 -8.23 4.81
CA THR A 147 -14.01 -8.04 3.53
C THR A 147 -14.19 -9.32 2.72
N GLY A 148 -13.47 -10.38 3.06
CA GLY A 148 -13.43 -11.60 2.25
C GLY A 148 -12.75 -11.38 0.89
N ALA A 149 -11.87 -10.38 0.77
CA ALA A 149 -11.13 -10.12 -0.44
C ALA A 149 -10.26 -11.32 -0.83
N LYS A 150 -10.40 -11.77 -2.07
CA LYS A 150 -9.65 -12.91 -2.62
C LYS A 150 -8.51 -12.40 -3.49
N ASP A 151 -7.29 -12.85 -3.18
CA ASP A 151 -6.14 -12.59 -4.03
C ASP A 151 -6.31 -13.26 -5.39
N PHE A 152 -5.72 -12.68 -6.43
CA PHE A 152 -5.68 -13.31 -7.74
C PHE A 152 -4.87 -14.60 -7.71
N VAL A 153 -5.33 -15.58 -8.46
CA VAL A 153 -4.52 -16.78 -8.73
C VAL A 153 -3.39 -16.36 -9.68
N PRO A 154 -2.12 -16.52 -9.30
CA PRO A 154 -1.01 -16.15 -10.16
C PRO A 154 -1.02 -16.96 -11.44
N THR A 155 -0.70 -16.32 -12.55
CA THR A 155 -0.47 -17.01 -13.84
C THR A 155 0.99 -17.51 -13.90
N ALA A 156 1.29 -18.39 -14.84
CA ALA A 156 2.66 -18.88 -15.05
C ALA A 156 3.65 -17.72 -15.34
N ASP A 157 3.19 -16.69 -16.04
CA ASP A 157 3.98 -15.47 -16.31
C ASP A 157 4.21 -14.66 -15.03
N ASP A 158 3.21 -14.56 -14.15
CA ASP A 158 3.34 -13.89 -12.85
C ASP A 158 4.35 -14.61 -11.95
N GLU A 159 4.34 -15.94 -11.95
CA GLU A 159 5.31 -16.75 -11.19
C GLU A 159 6.74 -16.57 -11.75
N ALA A 160 6.90 -16.57 -13.08
CA ALA A 160 8.19 -16.32 -13.71
C ALA A 160 8.72 -14.92 -13.38
N ASN A 161 7.85 -13.90 -13.41
CA ASN A 161 8.19 -12.53 -13.03
C ASN A 161 8.54 -12.41 -11.54
N ALA A 162 7.81 -13.08 -10.66
CA ALA A 162 8.11 -13.13 -9.23
C ALA A 162 9.49 -13.74 -8.96
N LYS A 163 9.84 -14.82 -9.68
CA LYS A 163 11.14 -15.46 -9.62
C LYS A 163 12.27 -14.55 -10.09
N ASN A 164 12.07 -13.88 -11.23
CA ASN A 164 13.03 -12.90 -11.75
C ASN A 164 13.25 -11.73 -10.77
N LEU A 165 12.18 -11.23 -10.14
CA LEU A 165 12.27 -10.18 -9.13
C LEU A 165 13.02 -10.65 -7.87
N ALA A 166 12.80 -11.90 -7.44
CA ALA A 166 13.52 -12.50 -6.32
C ALA A 166 15.03 -12.59 -6.64
N ASP A 167 15.39 -13.05 -7.84
CA ASP A 167 16.77 -13.13 -8.31
C ASP A 167 17.45 -11.75 -8.37
N ILE A 168 16.76 -10.75 -8.92
CA ILE A 168 17.25 -9.36 -8.95
C ILE A 168 17.45 -8.83 -7.52
N THR A 169 16.51 -9.10 -6.63
CA THR A 169 16.59 -8.66 -5.24
C THR A 169 17.75 -9.32 -4.50
N ALA A 170 18.03 -10.60 -4.77
CA ALA A 170 19.15 -11.32 -4.21
C ALA A 170 20.52 -10.77 -4.70
N ARG A 171 20.62 -10.36 -5.97
CA ARG A 171 21.85 -9.77 -6.57
C ARG A 171 22.05 -8.30 -6.17
N ALA A 172 20.98 -7.56 -5.91
CA ALA A 172 21.02 -6.12 -5.65
C ALA A 172 21.99 -5.66 -4.53
N PRO A 173 22.18 -6.39 -3.40
CA PRO A 173 23.17 -6.00 -2.39
C PRO A 173 24.61 -6.00 -2.91
N GLY A 174 24.99 -7.04 -3.67
CA GLY A 174 26.32 -7.14 -4.28
C GLY A 174 26.59 -6.02 -5.29
N ASP A 175 25.62 -5.73 -6.15
CA ASP A 175 25.71 -4.63 -7.11
C ASP A 175 25.81 -3.27 -6.44
N ARG A 176 25.05 -3.03 -5.36
CA ARG A 176 25.15 -1.79 -4.57
C ARG A 176 26.53 -1.64 -3.95
N GLN A 177 27.09 -2.72 -3.42
CA GLN A 177 28.43 -2.70 -2.81
C GLN A 177 29.51 -2.43 -3.86
N ARG A 178 29.42 -3.08 -5.03
CA ARG A 178 30.31 -2.84 -6.17
C ARG A 178 30.25 -1.39 -6.67
N ILE A 179 29.04 -0.84 -6.84
CA ILE A 179 28.89 0.55 -7.27
C ILE A 179 29.42 1.52 -6.22
N LYS A 180 29.22 1.22 -4.93
CA LYS A 180 29.76 2.02 -3.82
C LYS A 180 31.27 2.04 -3.83
N SER A 181 31.94 0.89 -4.04
CA SER A 181 33.40 0.81 -4.11
C SER A 181 33.97 1.58 -5.31
N ILE A 182 33.34 1.47 -6.51
CA ILE A 182 33.74 2.21 -7.71
C ILE A 182 33.63 3.73 -7.46
N ARG A 183 32.51 4.18 -6.88
CA ARG A 183 32.32 5.61 -6.56
C ARG A 183 33.33 6.11 -5.55
N GLN A 184 33.66 5.30 -4.55
CA GLN A 184 34.65 5.64 -3.54
C GLN A 184 36.05 5.73 -4.18
N ALA A 185 36.45 4.74 -4.97
CA ALA A 185 37.73 4.75 -5.67
C ALA A 185 37.88 5.98 -6.59
N LYS A 186 36.81 6.32 -7.31
CA LYS A 186 36.82 7.54 -8.14
C LYS A 186 37.01 8.81 -7.32
N LYS A 187 36.31 8.92 -6.19
CA LYS A 187 36.43 10.07 -5.29
C LYS A 187 37.83 10.17 -4.67
N ASP A 188 38.42 9.04 -4.29
CA ASP A 188 39.76 9.00 -3.75
C ASP A 188 40.80 9.39 -4.82
N GLN A 189 40.63 8.94 -6.06
CA GLN A 189 41.44 9.35 -7.20
C GLN A 189 41.33 10.86 -7.47
N GLU A 190 40.11 11.41 -7.48
CA GLU A 190 39.90 12.86 -7.65
C GLU A 190 40.56 13.66 -6.51
N ARG A 191 40.50 13.15 -5.28
CA ARG A 191 41.18 13.79 -4.13
C ARG A 191 42.69 13.77 -4.27
N MET A 192 43.30 12.63 -4.64
CA MET A 192 44.74 12.52 -4.88
C MET A 192 45.20 13.44 -6.01
N LEU A 193 44.43 13.55 -7.09
CA LEU A 193 44.73 14.49 -8.16
C LEU A 193 44.63 15.95 -7.75
N ALA A 194 43.67 16.29 -6.90
CA ALA A 194 43.52 17.65 -6.36
C ALA A 194 44.69 18.00 -5.39
N GLU A 195 45.09 17.06 -4.54
CA GLU A 195 46.27 17.21 -3.64
C GLU A 195 47.56 17.40 -4.44
N ALA A 196 47.79 16.58 -5.50
CA ALA A 196 48.94 16.73 -6.38
C ALA A 196 48.99 18.08 -7.12
N ARG A 197 47.85 18.59 -7.61
CA ARG A 197 47.75 19.93 -8.17
C ARG A 197 48.00 21.05 -7.18
N GLY A 198 47.49 20.92 -5.95
CA GLY A 198 47.72 21.91 -4.90
C GLY A 198 49.15 21.96 -4.40
N GLU A 199 49.92 20.91 -4.53
CA GLU A 199 51.37 20.88 -4.25
C GLU A 199 52.18 21.58 -5.37
N VAL A 200 51.74 21.45 -6.62
CA VAL A 200 52.37 22.12 -7.78
C VAL A 200 52.11 23.63 -7.78
N GLU A 201 50.95 24.09 -7.30
CA GLU A 201 50.65 25.52 -7.16
C GLU A 201 51.41 26.22 -6.01
N LYS A 202 51.98 25.46 -5.08
CA LYS A 202 52.75 25.99 -3.93
C LYS A 202 54.25 26.00 -4.11
N GLN A 203 54.79 25.49 -5.22
CA GLN A 203 56.18 25.62 -5.65
C GLN A 203 56.33 26.77 -6.67
#